data_c1c98aff8b0586083e07f95d04d451f2
#
_entry.id   c1c98aff8b0586083e07f95d04d451f2
#
_cell.length_a   1.000
_cell.length_b   1.000
_cell.length_c   1.000
_cell.angle_alpha   90.00
_cell.angle_beta   90.00
_cell.angle_gamma   90.00
#
_symmetry.space_group_name_H-M   'P 1'
#
loop_
_entity.id
_entity.type
_entity.pdbx_description
1 polymer ?
#
loop_
_entity_poly.entity_id
_entity_poly.type
_entity_poly.pdbx_seq_one_letter_code
_entity_poly.pdbx_strand_id
1 'polypeptide(L)'
;MDTWGISGPQFLLLYVALFAVTVPVVVLARRRALAGPPGAAVPARLDRYEVAYLNGGCELVATTAVTGLLRDGVLTSTSRRGRRVRLGVRAAPPAGAHPVEWATYQLVAARPDHPRWALGAELCRASAMAAVRERLRQGGLAPTPEQRARYRAAGLWFVPLLALGTARVAAGSANGRPVGFLVVALLVTVVTATVLSVRVPAATALGRRILAMLRAGTRRPPAGASPAELGMATALFGTGVLWTADTEMALALRVPREHGAHLGGIGGGGGEGGGAGSCGAGSCGGGGGGCGGGGCGG
;
A
#
# COMPACT_ATOMS: atom_id res chain seq x y z
N MET A 1 -47.70 -2.53 11.55
CA MET A 1 -46.99 -3.29 12.59
C MET A 1 -45.52 -3.12 12.35
N ASP A 2 -44.78 -2.67 13.37
CA ASP A 2 -43.33 -2.46 13.22
C ASP A 2 -42.63 -3.81 13.25
N THR A 3 -41.74 -4.04 12.26
CA THR A 3 -40.94 -5.27 12.23
C THR A 3 -39.99 -5.24 13.46
N TRP A 4 -40.20 -6.12 14.44
CA TRP A 4 -39.52 -6.18 15.74
C TRP A 4 -39.83 -4.99 16.69
N GLY A 5 -40.95 -4.27 16.52
CA GLY A 5 -41.34 -3.15 17.40
C GLY A 5 -40.46 -1.90 17.29
N ILE A 6 -39.50 -1.84 16.34
CA ILE A 6 -38.59 -0.72 16.14
C ILE A 6 -38.90 -0.05 14.81
N SER A 7 -39.06 1.29 14.82
CA SER A 7 -39.25 2.06 13.60
C SER A 7 -38.03 2.05 12.70
N GLY A 8 -38.20 2.19 11.39
CA GLY A 8 -37.11 2.21 10.41
C GLY A 8 -35.97 3.20 10.75
N PRO A 9 -36.28 4.47 11.07
CA PRO A 9 -35.29 5.47 11.46
C PRO A 9 -34.51 5.11 12.74
N GLN A 10 -35.20 4.57 13.76
CA GLN A 10 -34.56 4.15 15.01
C GLN A 10 -33.59 3.00 14.80
N PHE A 11 -33.96 2.02 13.94
CA PHE A 11 -33.05 0.94 13.58
C PHE A 11 -31.83 1.45 12.82
N LEU A 12 -32.00 2.40 11.91
CA LEU A 12 -30.90 3.00 11.16
C LEU A 12 -29.92 3.72 12.11
N LEU A 13 -30.44 4.48 13.08
CA LEU A 13 -29.60 5.14 14.09
C LEU A 13 -28.85 4.11 14.93
N LEU A 14 -29.50 3.04 15.38
CA LEU A 14 -28.85 1.95 16.12
C LEU A 14 -27.74 1.30 15.27
N TYR A 15 -28.00 1.02 14.00
CA TYR A 15 -27.05 0.41 13.08
C TYR A 15 -25.82 1.30 12.88
N VAL A 16 -26.03 2.61 12.67
CA VAL A 16 -24.93 3.59 12.52
C VAL A 16 -24.15 3.70 13.81
N ALA A 17 -24.80 3.69 14.98
CA ALA A 17 -24.10 3.71 16.28
C ALA A 17 -23.24 2.45 16.47
N LEU A 18 -23.78 1.26 16.18
CA LEU A 18 -23.02 0.02 16.22
C LEU A 18 -21.83 0.02 15.24
N PHE A 19 -22.03 0.53 14.04
CA PHE A 19 -20.95 0.69 13.06
C PHE A 19 -19.87 1.63 13.56
N ALA A 20 -20.26 2.79 14.13
CA ALA A 20 -19.35 3.78 14.71
C ALA A 20 -18.53 3.23 15.88
N VAL A 21 -19.04 2.27 16.63
CA VAL A 21 -18.30 1.56 17.69
C VAL A 21 -17.44 0.43 17.12
N THR A 22 -17.97 -0.33 16.16
CA THR A 22 -17.26 -1.49 15.59
C THR A 22 -15.97 -1.09 14.88
N VAL A 23 -15.98 0.00 14.11
CA VAL A 23 -14.79 0.46 13.36
C VAL A 23 -13.60 0.76 14.27
N PRO A 24 -13.68 1.61 15.30
CA PRO A 24 -12.56 1.87 16.20
C PRO A 24 -12.13 0.63 16.99
N VAL A 25 -13.06 -0.24 17.39
CA VAL A 25 -12.73 -1.52 18.07
C VAL A 25 -11.88 -2.39 17.15
N VAL A 26 -12.28 -2.58 15.91
CA VAL A 26 -11.50 -3.35 14.91
C VAL A 26 -10.15 -2.71 14.65
N VAL A 27 -10.09 -1.38 14.47
CA VAL A 27 -8.83 -0.66 14.27
C VAL A 27 -7.90 -0.83 15.46
N LEU A 28 -8.42 -0.71 16.69
CA LEU A 28 -7.64 -0.88 17.92
C LEU A 28 -7.14 -2.32 18.09
N ALA A 29 -8.00 -3.32 17.84
CA ALA A 29 -7.63 -4.74 17.89
C ALA A 29 -6.51 -5.04 16.87
N ARG A 30 -6.57 -4.48 15.67
CA ARG A 30 -5.54 -4.61 14.64
C ARG A 30 -4.23 -3.93 15.01
N ARG A 31 -4.30 -2.73 15.60
CA ARG A 31 -3.10 -2.03 16.11
C ARG A 31 -2.42 -2.84 17.20
N ARG A 32 -3.19 -3.42 18.14
CA ARG A 32 -2.67 -4.30 19.19
C ARG A 32 -2.08 -5.59 18.63
N ALA A 33 -2.70 -6.20 17.63
CA ALA A 33 -2.19 -7.41 16.98
C ALA A 33 -0.81 -7.20 16.33
N LEU A 34 -0.52 -5.98 15.87
CA LEU A 34 0.76 -5.60 15.25
C LEU A 34 1.71 -4.86 16.19
N ALA A 35 1.36 -4.71 17.47
CA ALA A 35 2.29 -4.24 18.48
C ALA A 35 3.43 -5.26 18.57
N GLY A 36 4.66 -4.84 18.28
CA GLY A 36 5.85 -5.68 18.43
C GLY A 36 6.10 -6.01 19.91
N PRO A 37 6.90 -7.04 20.23
CA PRO A 37 7.27 -7.34 21.60
C PRO A 37 8.00 -6.14 22.22
N PRO A 38 7.70 -5.77 23.47
CA PRO A 38 8.46 -4.76 24.16
C PRO A 38 9.93 -5.21 24.31
N GLY A 39 10.86 -4.33 24.00
CA GLY A 39 12.31 -4.62 24.15
C GLY A 39 12.95 -5.39 23.00
N ALA A 40 12.31 -5.54 21.85
CA ALA A 40 12.95 -6.11 20.67
C ALA A 40 14.20 -5.31 20.30
N ALA A 41 15.35 -5.99 20.19
CA ALA A 41 16.58 -5.39 19.78
C ALA A 41 16.47 -4.93 18.31
N VAL A 42 16.70 -3.64 18.11
CA VAL A 42 16.75 -3.08 16.75
C VAL A 42 17.99 -3.61 16.08
N PRO A 43 17.90 -4.29 14.92
CA PRO A 43 19.09 -4.72 14.19
C PRO A 43 19.95 -3.51 13.86
N ALA A 44 21.25 -3.62 14.09
CA ALA A 44 22.20 -2.52 13.88
C ALA A 44 22.25 -2.04 12.41
N ARG A 45 21.96 -2.92 11.48
CA ARG A 45 21.90 -2.63 10.03
C ARG A 45 20.80 -3.46 9.38
N LEU A 46 19.97 -2.80 8.59
CA LEU A 46 18.98 -3.44 7.71
C LEU A 46 19.51 -3.43 6.28
N ASP A 47 19.39 -4.56 5.61
CA ASP A 47 19.68 -4.67 4.18
C ASP A 47 18.58 -3.98 3.34
N ARG A 48 18.93 -3.55 2.12
CA ARG A 48 18.00 -2.89 1.20
C ARG A 48 16.72 -3.71 0.94
N TYR A 49 16.82 -5.04 0.89
CA TYR A 49 15.69 -5.92 0.67
C TYR A 49 14.80 -6.09 1.91
N GLU A 50 15.41 -6.04 3.09
CA GLU A 50 14.70 -6.01 4.37
C GLU A 50 13.88 -4.72 4.50
N VAL A 51 14.51 -3.58 4.18
CA VAL A 51 13.84 -2.27 4.15
C VAL A 51 12.70 -2.25 3.13
N ALA A 52 12.96 -2.75 1.91
CA ALA A 52 11.92 -2.85 0.87
C ALA A 52 10.75 -3.72 1.31
N TYR A 53 11.02 -4.85 1.97
CA TYR A 53 9.96 -5.73 2.48
C TYR A 53 9.10 -5.06 3.53
N LEU A 54 9.71 -4.35 4.49
CA LEU A 54 8.98 -3.62 5.53
C LEU A 54 8.12 -2.49 4.96
N ASN A 55 8.59 -1.83 3.90
CA ASN A 55 7.92 -0.69 3.28
C ASN A 55 6.77 -1.11 2.34
N GLY A 56 6.98 -2.10 1.48
CA GLY A 56 6.02 -2.46 0.42
C GLY A 56 5.86 -3.97 0.19
N GLY A 57 6.37 -4.81 1.11
CA GLY A 57 6.28 -6.27 0.96
C GLY A 57 7.07 -6.81 -0.22
N CYS A 58 6.69 -8.00 -0.69
CA CYS A 58 7.40 -8.69 -1.77
C CYS A 58 7.39 -7.93 -3.10
N GLU A 59 6.37 -7.12 -3.36
CA GLU A 59 6.26 -6.35 -4.60
C GLU A 59 7.35 -5.29 -4.70
N LEU A 60 7.61 -4.58 -3.59
CA LEU A 60 8.67 -3.59 -3.57
C LEU A 60 10.05 -4.24 -3.58
N VAL A 61 10.22 -5.39 -2.90
CA VAL A 61 11.45 -6.18 -2.99
C VAL A 61 11.74 -6.60 -4.42
N ALA A 62 10.75 -7.14 -5.14
CA ALA A 62 10.89 -7.52 -6.54
C ALA A 62 11.25 -6.31 -7.41
N THR A 63 10.61 -5.16 -7.19
CA THR A 63 10.94 -3.93 -7.92
C THR A 63 12.37 -3.48 -7.65
N THR A 64 12.80 -3.48 -6.38
CA THR A 64 14.17 -3.11 -5.98
C THR A 64 15.21 -4.04 -6.60
N ALA A 65 14.94 -5.36 -6.60
CA ALA A 65 15.84 -6.35 -7.21
C ALA A 65 15.92 -6.18 -8.74
N VAL A 66 14.77 -6.03 -9.41
CA VAL A 66 14.72 -5.80 -10.86
C VAL A 66 15.44 -4.51 -11.24
N THR A 67 15.27 -3.42 -10.48
CA THR A 67 15.96 -2.15 -10.74
C THR A 67 17.48 -2.32 -10.65
N GLY A 68 17.99 -3.04 -9.64
CA GLY A 68 19.41 -3.37 -9.52
C GLY A 68 19.91 -4.19 -10.71
N LEU A 69 19.25 -5.33 -10.99
CA LEU A 69 19.64 -6.25 -12.06
C LEU A 69 19.55 -5.63 -13.49
N LEU A 70 18.61 -4.70 -13.72
CA LEU A 70 18.55 -3.95 -14.98
C LEU A 70 19.73 -2.99 -15.12
N ARG A 71 20.13 -2.30 -14.06
CA ARG A 71 21.27 -1.40 -14.05
C ARG A 71 22.60 -2.13 -14.21
N ASP A 72 22.71 -3.30 -13.61
CA ASP A 72 23.87 -4.18 -13.73
C ASP A 72 23.92 -4.90 -15.11
N GLY A 73 22.92 -4.65 -15.98
CA GLY A 73 22.84 -5.27 -17.30
C GLY A 73 22.55 -6.76 -17.30
N VAL A 74 22.16 -7.32 -16.15
CA VAL A 74 21.81 -8.74 -15.97
C VAL A 74 20.44 -9.04 -16.59
N LEU A 75 19.49 -8.12 -16.41
CA LEU A 75 18.16 -8.21 -17.00
C LEU A 75 17.96 -7.18 -18.11
N THR A 76 16.98 -7.43 -18.95
CA THR A 76 16.47 -6.49 -19.95
C THR A 76 14.97 -6.32 -19.77
N SER A 77 14.46 -5.13 -20.05
CA SER A 77 13.03 -4.87 -20.06
C SER A 77 12.54 -4.60 -21.46
N THR A 78 11.49 -5.25 -21.88
CA THR A 78 10.81 -4.99 -23.15
C THR A 78 9.40 -4.50 -22.87
N SER A 79 9.08 -3.31 -23.38
CA SER A 79 7.74 -2.75 -23.31
C SER A 79 7.29 -2.36 -24.69
N ARG A 80 6.38 -3.14 -25.30
CA ARG A 80 5.69 -2.73 -26.53
C ARG A 80 4.54 -1.77 -26.20
N ARG A 81 4.27 -0.80 -27.10
CA ARG A 81 3.15 0.15 -26.93
C ARG A 81 1.86 -0.58 -26.54
N GLY A 82 1.27 -0.18 -25.40
CA GLY A 82 0.03 -0.77 -24.90
C GLY A 82 0.15 -2.11 -24.15
N ARG A 83 1.31 -2.79 -24.16
CA ARG A 83 1.50 -4.09 -23.50
C ARG A 83 2.22 -3.96 -22.14
N ARG A 84 2.02 -4.97 -21.27
CA ARG A 84 2.68 -5.06 -19.96
C ARG A 84 4.19 -5.25 -20.14
N VAL A 85 4.98 -4.71 -19.21
CA VAL A 85 6.43 -4.89 -19.17
C VAL A 85 6.79 -6.36 -19.03
N ARG A 86 7.69 -6.84 -19.87
CA ARG A 86 8.26 -8.17 -19.80
C ARG A 86 9.74 -8.08 -19.51
N LEU A 87 10.25 -9.04 -18.76
CA LEU A 87 11.64 -9.12 -18.34
C LEU A 87 12.30 -10.30 -19.08
N GLY A 88 13.50 -10.06 -19.59
CA GLY A 88 14.36 -11.06 -20.19
C GLY A 88 15.71 -11.09 -19.49
N VAL A 89 16.45 -12.17 -19.68
CA VAL A 89 17.81 -12.36 -19.16
C VAL A 89 18.82 -11.97 -20.24
N ARG A 90 19.88 -11.24 -19.85
CA ARG A 90 20.99 -10.89 -20.72
C ARG A 90 22.31 -11.51 -20.27
N ALA A 91 22.55 -11.54 -18.96
CA ALA A 91 23.75 -12.08 -18.34
C ALA A 91 23.45 -12.77 -17.01
N ALA A 92 24.38 -13.53 -16.47
CA ALA A 92 24.27 -14.06 -15.11
C ALA A 92 24.60 -12.97 -14.07
N PRO A 93 23.99 -13.00 -12.88
CA PRO A 93 24.38 -12.13 -11.78
C PRO A 93 25.83 -12.41 -11.35
N PRO A 94 26.56 -11.40 -10.80
CA PRO A 94 27.90 -11.60 -10.27
C PRO A 94 27.86 -12.60 -9.09
N ALA A 95 29.00 -13.29 -8.84
CA ALA A 95 29.11 -14.31 -7.79
C ALA A 95 28.74 -13.79 -6.39
N GLY A 96 28.94 -12.50 -6.11
CA GLY A 96 28.58 -11.84 -4.84
C GLY A 96 27.17 -11.26 -4.79
N ALA A 97 26.32 -11.52 -5.78
CA ALA A 97 24.96 -10.97 -5.80
C ALA A 97 24.14 -11.50 -4.62
N HIS A 98 23.23 -10.67 -4.14
CA HIS A 98 22.38 -11.02 -3.00
C HIS A 98 21.44 -12.20 -3.35
N PRO A 99 21.12 -13.11 -2.39
CA PRO A 99 20.25 -14.26 -2.64
C PRO A 99 18.88 -13.91 -3.27
N VAL A 100 18.34 -12.72 -2.96
CA VAL A 100 17.10 -12.21 -3.56
C VAL A 100 17.30 -11.88 -5.05
N GLU A 101 18.47 -11.38 -5.45
CA GLU A 101 18.79 -11.12 -6.86
C GLU A 101 18.92 -12.41 -7.64
N TRP A 102 19.60 -13.40 -7.07
CA TRP A 102 19.68 -14.73 -7.66
C TRP A 102 18.31 -15.38 -7.81
N ALA A 103 17.44 -15.30 -6.80
CA ALA A 103 16.08 -15.80 -6.89
C ALA A 103 15.27 -15.06 -7.97
N THR A 104 15.43 -13.73 -8.07
CA THR A 104 14.78 -12.92 -9.11
C THR A 104 15.26 -13.31 -10.50
N TYR A 105 16.56 -13.48 -10.68
CA TYR A 105 17.16 -13.94 -11.92
C TYR A 105 16.63 -15.31 -12.34
N GLN A 106 16.62 -16.29 -11.42
CA GLN A 106 16.14 -17.64 -11.68
C GLN A 106 14.65 -17.64 -12.11
N LEU A 107 13.81 -16.83 -11.48
CA LEU A 107 12.39 -16.71 -11.85
C LEU A 107 12.22 -16.15 -13.27
N VAL A 108 13.02 -15.15 -13.63
CA VAL A 108 12.99 -14.58 -14.98
C VAL A 108 13.60 -15.52 -16.01
N ALA A 109 14.68 -16.22 -15.67
CA ALA A 109 15.34 -17.18 -16.54
C ALA A 109 14.47 -18.43 -16.83
N ALA A 110 13.67 -18.86 -15.85
CA ALA A 110 12.76 -19.99 -16.00
C ALA A 110 11.62 -19.73 -17.01
N ARG A 111 11.32 -18.48 -17.31
CA ARG A 111 10.27 -18.09 -18.26
C ARG A 111 10.75 -16.98 -19.19
N PRO A 112 10.98 -17.25 -20.46
CA PRO A 112 11.22 -16.20 -21.45
C PRO A 112 10.09 -15.14 -21.39
N ASP A 113 10.46 -13.87 -21.46
CA ASP A 113 9.47 -12.78 -21.38
C ASP A 113 8.62 -12.76 -20.10
N HIS A 114 9.23 -12.96 -18.94
CA HIS A 114 8.53 -13.00 -17.66
C HIS A 114 7.70 -11.72 -17.42
N PRO A 115 6.40 -11.85 -17.11
CA PRO A 115 5.57 -10.68 -16.86
C PRO A 115 5.92 -10.05 -15.50
N ARG A 116 6.38 -8.79 -15.50
CA ARG A 116 6.81 -8.09 -14.27
C ARG A 116 5.77 -8.13 -13.14
N TRP A 117 4.47 -8.06 -13.46
CA TRP A 117 3.42 -8.02 -12.45
C TRP A 117 3.27 -9.33 -11.64
N ALA A 118 3.73 -10.47 -12.17
CA ALA A 118 3.68 -11.75 -11.45
C ALA A 118 4.89 -11.96 -10.54
N LEU A 119 5.99 -11.25 -10.80
CA LEU A 119 7.28 -11.49 -10.15
C LEU A 119 7.23 -11.32 -8.63
N GLY A 120 6.52 -10.31 -8.13
CA GLY A 120 6.38 -10.07 -6.70
C GLY A 120 5.73 -11.24 -5.96
N ALA A 121 4.68 -11.81 -6.53
CA ALA A 121 3.98 -12.96 -5.95
C ALA A 121 4.81 -14.25 -6.01
N GLU A 122 5.55 -14.46 -7.09
CA GLU A 122 6.43 -15.63 -7.27
C GLU A 122 7.66 -15.52 -6.36
N LEU A 123 8.32 -14.36 -6.32
CA LEU A 123 9.45 -14.10 -5.42
C LEU A 123 9.05 -14.29 -3.94
N CYS A 124 7.81 -13.94 -3.59
CA CYS A 124 7.30 -14.14 -2.22
C CYS A 124 7.35 -15.60 -1.76
N ARG A 125 7.31 -16.56 -2.69
CA ARG A 125 7.38 -18.00 -2.40
C ARG A 125 8.80 -18.54 -2.40
N ALA A 126 9.77 -17.77 -2.91
CA ALA A 126 11.18 -18.18 -2.96
C ALA A 126 11.78 -18.32 -1.55
N SER A 127 12.73 -19.26 -1.41
CA SER A 127 13.45 -19.53 -0.16
C SER A 127 14.23 -18.32 0.33
N ALA A 128 14.82 -17.53 -0.59
CA ALA A 128 15.50 -16.29 -0.28
C ALA A 128 14.60 -15.29 0.48
N MET A 129 13.33 -15.19 0.07
CA MET A 129 12.34 -14.35 0.77
C MET A 129 11.86 -14.95 2.09
N ALA A 130 11.89 -16.27 2.24
CA ALA A 130 11.61 -16.90 3.53
C ALA A 130 12.70 -16.53 4.55
N ALA A 131 13.97 -16.53 4.16
CA ALA A 131 15.09 -16.11 5.01
C ALA A 131 15.01 -14.63 5.42
N VAL A 132 14.70 -13.73 4.48
CA VAL A 132 14.48 -12.30 4.77
C VAL A 132 13.35 -12.11 5.78
N ARG A 133 12.20 -12.77 5.54
CA ARG A 133 11.05 -12.69 6.46
C ARG A 133 11.38 -13.23 7.85
N GLU A 134 12.13 -14.32 7.93
CA GLU A 134 12.49 -14.92 9.21
C GLU A 134 13.40 -14.01 10.02
N ARG A 135 14.44 -13.43 9.41
CA ARG A 135 15.29 -12.43 10.08
C ARG A 135 14.49 -11.23 10.59
N LEU A 136 13.57 -10.71 9.79
CA LEU A 136 12.72 -9.60 10.20
C LEU A 136 11.74 -9.97 11.33
N ARG A 137 11.27 -11.23 11.39
CA ARG A 137 10.44 -11.73 12.48
C ARG A 137 11.21 -11.88 13.78
N GLN A 138 12.42 -12.43 13.71
CA GLN A 138 13.34 -12.55 14.85
C GLN A 138 13.67 -11.18 15.43
N GLY A 139 13.85 -10.16 14.58
CA GLY A 139 13.99 -8.76 14.99
C GLY A 139 12.68 -8.08 15.44
N GLY A 140 11.54 -8.78 15.42
CA GLY A 140 10.24 -8.19 15.78
C GLY A 140 9.70 -7.14 14.80
N LEU A 141 10.33 -6.99 13.62
CA LEU A 141 10.00 -5.98 12.61
C LEU A 141 8.88 -6.42 11.68
N ALA A 142 8.80 -7.72 11.38
CA ALA A 142 7.73 -8.30 10.59
C ALA A 142 6.75 -9.08 11.47
N PRO A 143 5.45 -9.07 11.16
CA PRO A 143 4.46 -9.77 11.97
C PRO A 143 4.60 -11.29 11.86
N THR A 144 4.46 -11.98 13.00
CA THR A 144 4.43 -13.44 13.07
C THR A 144 3.15 -13.99 12.42
N PRO A 145 3.10 -15.30 12.09
CA PRO A 145 1.87 -15.92 11.58
C PRO A 145 0.68 -15.73 12.52
N GLU A 146 0.91 -15.84 13.83
CA GLU A 146 -0.13 -15.64 14.86
C GLU A 146 -0.64 -14.20 14.89
N GLN A 147 0.26 -13.21 14.81
CA GLN A 147 -0.12 -11.79 14.72
C GLN A 147 -0.95 -11.52 13.48
N ARG A 148 -0.59 -12.13 12.34
CA ARG A 148 -1.36 -12.04 11.10
C ARG A 148 -2.74 -12.68 11.23
N ALA A 149 -2.82 -13.84 11.91
CA ALA A 149 -4.10 -14.50 12.19
C ALA A 149 -5.00 -13.62 13.07
N ARG A 150 -4.47 -13.07 14.18
CA ARG A 150 -5.20 -12.12 15.03
C ARG A 150 -5.65 -10.87 14.29
N TYR A 151 -4.78 -10.32 13.44
CA TYR A 151 -5.14 -9.17 12.59
C TYR A 151 -6.31 -9.46 11.65
N ARG A 152 -6.31 -10.66 11.03
CA ARG A 152 -7.42 -11.10 10.16
C ARG A 152 -8.68 -11.38 10.96
N ALA A 153 -8.55 -12.06 12.11
CA ALA A 153 -9.66 -12.38 13.00
C ALA A 153 -10.38 -11.12 13.50
N ALA A 154 -9.67 -10.00 13.65
CA ALA A 154 -10.31 -8.73 13.99
C ALA A 154 -11.36 -8.27 12.96
N GLY A 155 -11.27 -8.74 11.70
CA GLY A 155 -12.30 -8.48 10.68
C GLY A 155 -13.63 -9.20 10.95
N LEU A 156 -13.61 -10.28 11.71
CA LEU A 156 -14.83 -11.03 12.05
C LEU A 156 -15.82 -10.23 12.92
N TRP A 157 -15.37 -9.17 13.57
CA TRP A 157 -16.26 -8.26 14.30
C TRP A 157 -17.29 -7.56 13.42
N PHE A 158 -17.09 -7.50 12.11
CA PHE A 158 -18.11 -7.02 11.17
C PHE A 158 -19.20 -8.04 10.85
N VAL A 159 -18.98 -9.34 11.13
CA VAL A 159 -19.93 -10.40 10.77
C VAL A 159 -21.29 -10.23 11.48
N PRO A 160 -21.36 -10.00 12.81
CA PRO A 160 -22.66 -9.79 13.44
C PRO A 160 -23.38 -8.53 12.94
N LEU A 161 -22.64 -7.48 12.62
CA LEU A 161 -23.22 -6.25 12.06
C LEU A 161 -23.80 -6.49 10.67
N LEU A 162 -23.08 -7.24 9.81
CA LEU A 162 -23.56 -7.63 8.49
C LEU A 162 -24.77 -8.57 8.59
N ALA A 163 -24.74 -9.55 9.50
CA ALA A 163 -25.88 -10.45 9.71
C ALA A 163 -27.13 -9.69 10.17
N LEU A 164 -26.98 -8.75 11.11
CA LEU A 164 -28.08 -7.91 11.58
C LEU A 164 -28.66 -7.04 10.44
N GLY A 165 -27.80 -6.42 9.64
CA GLY A 165 -28.21 -5.59 8.50
C GLY A 165 -28.93 -6.40 7.42
N THR A 166 -28.40 -7.58 7.05
CA THR A 166 -29.03 -8.45 6.03
C THR A 166 -30.36 -9.01 6.52
N ALA A 167 -30.48 -9.46 7.76
CA ALA A 167 -31.74 -9.93 8.33
C ALA A 167 -32.83 -8.83 8.30
N ARG A 168 -32.45 -7.59 8.60
CA ARG A 168 -33.39 -6.46 8.57
C ARG A 168 -33.80 -6.06 7.13
N VAL A 169 -32.87 -6.12 6.17
CA VAL A 169 -33.19 -5.90 4.75
C VAL A 169 -34.17 -6.96 4.28
N ALA A 170 -33.94 -8.24 4.58
CA ALA A 170 -34.82 -9.34 4.19
C ALA A 170 -36.23 -9.17 4.80
N ALA A 171 -36.31 -8.85 6.10
CA ALA A 171 -37.59 -8.61 6.76
C ALA A 171 -38.30 -7.35 6.24
N GLY A 172 -37.57 -6.29 5.86
CA GLY A 172 -38.11 -5.06 5.29
C GLY A 172 -38.67 -5.25 3.88
N SER A 173 -37.93 -5.98 3.02
CA SER A 173 -38.35 -6.29 1.65
C SER A 173 -39.60 -7.19 1.62
N ALA A 174 -39.64 -8.20 2.51
CA ALA A 174 -40.82 -9.08 2.63
C ALA A 174 -42.09 -8.32 3.03
N ASN A 175 -41.98 -7.18 3.72
CA ASN A 175 -43.08 -6.35 4.17
C ASN A 175 -43.36 -5.11 3.25
N GLY A 176 -42.73 -5.04 2.05
CA GLY A 176 -42.91 -3.97 1.07
C GLY A 176 -42.46 -2.58 1.53
N ARG A 177 -41.53 -2.48 2.51
CA ARG A 177 -41.05 -1.20 3.07
C ARG A 177 -39.85 -0.65 2.30
N PRO A 178 -39.66 0.66 2.25
CA PRO A 178 -38.48 1.26 1.62
C PRO A 178 -37.22 0.95 2.47
N VAL A 179 -36.37 0.03 1.99
CA VAL A 179 -35.12 -0.40 2.65
C VAL A 179 -33.86 0.28 2.06
N GLY A 180 -34.02 1.26 1.15
CA GLY A 180 -32.92 1.85 0.40
C GLY A 180 -31.78 2.37 1.26
N PHE A 181 -32.06 3.14 2.31
CA PHE A 181 -31.03 3.68 3.22
C PHE A 181 -30.27 2.57 3.97
N LEU A 182 -30.94 1.48 4.31
CA LEU A 182 -30.32 0.35 5.00
C LEU A 182 -29.39 -0.44 4.05
N VAL A 183 -29.79 -0.56 2.78
CA VAL A 183 -28.93 -1.19 1.75
C VAL A 183 -27.67 -0.36 1.54
N VAL A 184 -27.77 0.97 1.50
CA VAL A 184 -26.59 1.86 1.42
C VAL A 184 -25.70 1.68 2.64
N ALA A 185 -26.24 1.67 3.86
CA ALA A 185 -25.48 1.46 5.09
C ALA A 185 -24.77 0.08 5.11
N LEU A 186 -25.44 -0.96 4.64
CA LEU A 186 -24.88 -2.30 4.49
C LEU A 186 -23.71 -2.31 3.48
N LEU A 187 -23.89 -1.65 2.34
CA LEU A 187 -22.84 -1.52 1.31
C LEU A 187 -21.60 -0.81 1.87
N VAL A 188 -21.80 0.30 2.59
CA VAL A 188 -20.69 1.02 3.27
C VAL A 188 -19.98 0.10 4.26
N THR A 189 -20.72 -0.71 5.01
CA THR A 189 -20.15 -1.68 5.95
C THR A 189 -19.31 -2.74 5.24
N VAL A 190 -19.82 -3.31 4.13
CA VAL A 190 -19.09 -4.29 3.30
C VAL A 190 -17.83 -3.68 2.72
N VAL A 191 -17.91 -2.49 2.14
CA VAL A 191 -16.75 -1.78 1.59
C VAL A 191 -15.72 -1.52 2.67
N THR A 192 -16.13 -0.99 3.84
CA THR A 192 -15.24 -0.73 4.97
C THR A 192 -14.57 -2.01 5.48
N ALA A 193 -15.36 -3.08 5.67
CA ALA A 193 -14.85 -4.39 6.09
C ALA A 193 -13.83 -4.95 5.08
N THR A 194 -14.11 -4.84 3.78
CA THR A 194 -13.23 -5.28 2.70
C THR A 194 -11.94 -4.47 2.66
N VAL A 195 -12.03 -3.15 2.64
CA VAL A 195 -10.86 -2.24 2.61
C VAL A 195 -9.95 -2.50 3.82
N LEU A 196 -10.53 -2.64 4.99
CA LEU A 196 -9.77 -2.99 6.19
C LEU A 196 -9.18 -4.40 6.12
N SER A 197 -9.81 -5.39 5.49
CA SER A 197 -9.38 -6.80 5.49
C SER A 197 -8.35 -7.16 4.42
N VAL A 198 -8.32 -6.45 3.30
CA VAL A 198 -7.53 -6.83 2.11
C VAL A 198 -6.02 -6.74 2.34
N ARG A 199 -5.53 -5.84 3.20
CA ARG A 199 -4.09 -5.61 3.34
C ARG A 199 -3.62 -5.84 4.77
N VAL A 200 -2.88 -6.94 4.98
CA VAL A 200 -2.08 -7.13 6.19
C VAL A 200 -0.76 -6.37 6.01
N PRO A 201 -0.41 -5.42 6.88
CA PRO A 201 0.85 -4.71 6.79
C PRO A 201 2.06 -5.65 6.86
N ALA A 202 3.09 -5.37 6.06
CA ALA A 202 4.33 -6.15 6.06
C ALA A 202 5.18 -5.88 7.32
N ALA A 203 5.02 -4.69 7.93
CA ALA A 203 5.78 -4.24 9.09
C ALA A 203 4.91 -4.14 10.35
N THR A 204 5.50 -4.50 11.50
CA THR A 204 4.95 -4.23 12.85
C THR A 204 4.99 -2.73 13.18
N ALA A 205 4.47 -2.33 14.34
CA ALA A 205 4.59 -0.96 14.83
C ALA A 205 6.06 -0.53 14.97
N LEU A 206 6.93 -1.42 15.47
CA LEU A 206 8.37 -1.18 15.58
C LEU A 206 9.01 -1.02 14.18
N GLY A 207 8.72 -1.93 13.25
CA GLY A 207 9.23 -1.84 11.87
C GLY A 207 8.87 -0.52 11.19
N ARG A 208 7.64 -0.02 11.39
CA ARG A 208 7.23 1.28 10.87
C ARG A 208 7.98 2.45 11.50
N ARG A 209 8.25 2.41 12.81
CA ARG A 209 9.06 3.44 13.49
C ARG A 209 10.48 3.48 12.94
N ILE A 210 11.11 2.33 12.75
CA ILE A 210 12.45 2.23 12.17
C ILE A 210 12.48 2.77 10.74
N LEU A 211 11.49 2.40 9.91
CA LEU A 211 11.36 2.97 8.56
C LEU A 211 11.21 4.49 8.59
N ALA A 212 10.43 5.03 9.54
CA ALA A 212 10.27 6.48 9.68
C ALA A 212 11.60 7.15 10.05
N MET A 213 12.36 6.57 11.00
CA MET A 213 13.69 7.07 11.38
C MET A 213 14.68 7.01 10.21
N LEU A 214 14.73 5.89 9.47
CA LEU A 214 15.60 5.75 8.30
C LEU A 214 15.24 6.78 7.21
N ARG A 215 13.96 7.02 6.97
CA ARG A 215 13.51 8.04 6.01
C ARG A 215 13.90 9.45 6.43
N ALA A 216 13.80 9.76 7.73
CA ALA A 216 14.19 11.07 8.25
C ALA A 216 15.70 11.31 8.14
N GLY A 217 16.52 10.27 8.30
CA GLY A 217 17.98 10.33 8.20
C GLY A 217 18.54 10.22 6.78
N THR A 218 17.71 9.82 5.79
CA THR A 218 18.18 9.60 4.43
C THR A 218 17.61 10.66 3.48
N ARG A 219 18.50 11.38 2.79
CA ARG A 219 18.09 12.32 1.73
C ARG A 219 17.65 11.54 0.49
N ARG A 220 16.68 12.08 -0.24
CA ARG A 220 16.33 11.54 -1.56
C ARG A 220 17.54 11.66 -2.49
N PRO A 221 17.88 10.61 -3.24
CA PRO A 221 19.03 10.64 -4.12
C PRO A 221 18.81 11.66 -5.24
N PRO A 222 19.87 12.36 -5.66
CA PRO A 222 19.84 13.21 -6.84
C PRO A 222 19.73 12.38 -8.13
N ALA A 223 19.46 13.03 -9.25
CA ALA A 223 19.58 12.40 -10.54
C ALA A 223 21.01 11.89 -10.76
N GLY A 224 21.15 10.67 -11.27
CA GLY A 224 22.46 10.04 -11.47
C GLY A 224 23.08 9.36 -10.22
N ALA A 225 22.30 9.16 -9.17
CA ALA A 225 22.76 8.41 -7.98
C ALA A 225 23.30 7.01 -8.32
N SER A 226 24.22 6.53 -7.50
CA SER A 226 24.79 5.18 -7.66
C SER A 226 23.72 4.08 -7.60
N PRO A 227 23.96 2.89 -8.19
CA PRO A 227 23.01 1.76 -8.13
C PRO A 227 22.62 1.37 -6.70
N ALA A 228 23.58 1.42 -5.77
CA ALA A 228 23.34 1.09 -4.37
C ALA A 228 22.45 2.13 -3.68
N GLU A 229 22.70 3.43 -3.91
CA GLU A 229 21.88 4.53 -3.38
C GLU A 229 20.46 4.50 -3.96
N LEU A 230 20.33 4.25 -5.27
CA LEU A 230 19.03 4.14 -5.89
C LEU A 230 18.25 2.94 -5.38
N GLY A 231 18.91 1.78 -5.18
CA GLY A 231 18.31 0.60 -4.58
C GLY A 231 17.78 0.86 -3.17
N MET A 232 18.60 1.50 -2.30
CA MET A 232 18.18 1.87 -0.96
C MET A 232 17.07 2.93 -0.96
N ALA A 233 17.15 3.91 -1.84
CA ALA A 233 16.12 4.93 -1.98
C ALA A 233 14.78 4.36 -2.48
N THR A 234 14.81 3.43 -3.43
CA THR A 234 13.62 2.71 -3.90
C THR A 234 13.02 1.89 -2.75
N ALA A 235 13.85 1.25 -1.93
CA ALA A 235 13.42 0.51 -0.76
C ALA A 235 12.75 1.41 0.29
N LEU A 236 13.30 2.59 0.56
CA LEU A 236 12.81 3.52 1.59
C LEU A 236 11.61 4.35 1.15
N PHE A 237 11.68 4.91 -0.05
CA PHE A 237 10.70 5.89 -0.53
C PHE A 237 9.69 5.29 -1.54
N GLY A 238 9.89 4.02 -1.90
CA GLY A 238 9.06 3.36 -2.90
C GLY A 238 9.47 3.68 -4.33
N THR A 239 8.68 3.19 -5.28
CA THR A 239 8.97 3.29 -6.71
C THR A 239 8.90 4.72 -7.27
N GLY A 240 8.21 5.62 -6.56
CA GLY A 240 8.09 7.03 -6.98
C GLY A 240 9.43 7.76 -7.10
N VAL A 241 10.45 7.32 -6.34
CA VAL A 241 11.81 7.89 -6.40
C VAL A 241 12.47 7.72 -7.76
N LEU A 242 12.08 6.69 -8.52
CA LEU A 242 12.62 6.45 -9.86
C LEU A 242 12.31 7.58 -10.84
N TRP A 243 11.19 8.30 -10.66
CA TRP A 243 10.84 9.45 -11.52
C TRP A 243 11.77 10.63 -11.34
N THR A 244 12.39 10.78 -10.17
CA THR A 244 13.33 11.88 -9.88
C THR A 244 14.78 11.48 -10.11
N ALA A 245 15.13 10.22 -9.85
CA ALA A 245 16.51 9.73 -9.90
C ALA A 245 16.86 9.09 -11.25
N ASP A 246 15.92 8.41 -11.89
CA ASP A 246 16.11 7.68 -13.15
C ASP A 246 14.78 7.55 -13.91
N THR A 247 14.46 8.58 -14.69
CA THR A 247 13.20 8.64 -15.45
C THR A 247 13.10 7.53 -16.51
N GLU A 248 14.23 7.15 -17.12
CA GLU A 248 14.24 6.07 -18.12
C GLU A 248 13.85 4.73 -17.47
N MET A 249 14.41 4.44 -16.30
CA MET A 249 14.05 3.26 -15.52
C MET A 249 12.58 3.28 -15.08
N ALA A 250 12.08 4.44 -14.65
CA ALA A 250 10.67 4.61 -14.30
C ALA A 250 9.74 4.31 -15.49
N LEU A 251 10.11 4.77 -16.68
CA LEU A 251 9.40 4.49 -17.92
C LEU A 251 9.54 3.02 -18.34
N ALA A 252 10.75 2.47 -18.28
CA ALA A 252 11.03 1.07 -18.60
C ALA A 252 10.23 0.10 -17.73
N LEU A 253 10.10 0.41 -16.43
CA LEU A 253 9.32 -0.37 -15.47
C LEU A 253 7.85 0.01 -15.42
N ARG A 254 7.41 1.02 -16.16
CA ARG A 254 6.06 1.59 -16.14
C ARG A 254 5.57 1.85 -14.71
N VAL A 255 6.42 2.49 -13.94
CA VAL A 255 6.07 2.90 -12.59
C VAL A 255 4.91 3.90 -12.67
N PRO A 256 3.80 3.69 -11.94
CA PRO A 256 2.74 4.69 -11.89
C PRO A 256 3.29 6.03 -11.41
N ARG A 257 2.97 7.12 -12.09
CA ARG A 257 3.18 8.47 -11.54
C ARG A 257 2.15 8.66 -10.44
N GLU A 258 2.55 8.46 -9.22
CA GLU A 258 1.73 8.85 -8.08
C GLU A 258 1.66 10.37 -8.04
N HIS A 259 0.62 10.94 -8.61
CA HIS A 259 0.28 12.33 -8.41
C HIS A 259 -0.18 12.49 -6.96
N GLY A 260 0.75 12.77 -6.06
CA GLY A 260 0.50 13.37 -4.75
C GLY A 260 -0.55 12.75 -3.81
N ALA A 261 -1.13 11.61 -4.13
CA ALA A 261 -2.06 10.93 -3.26
C ALA A 261 -1.31 9.90 -2.41
N HIS A 262 -0.79 10.34 -1.30
CA HIS A 262 -0.44 9.48 -0.15
C HIS A 262 -1.70 8.79 0.41
N LEU A 263 -2.37 7.98 -0.40
CA LEU A 263 -3.39 7.02 0.04
C LEU A 263 -2.77 5.66 0.41
N GLY A 264 -1.49 5.66 0.74
CA GLY A 264 -0.75 4.53 1.27
C GLY A 264 -0.63 4.60 2.77
N GLY A 265 -1.72 4.72 3.52
CA GLY A 265 -1.61 4.77 4.95
C GLY A 265 -2.85 5.25 5.69
N ILE A 266 -4.03 4.66 5.42
CA ILE A 266 -5.06 4.60 6.46
C ILE A 266 -4.58 3.55 7.44
N GLY A 267 -3.66 3.96 8.30
CA GLY A 267 -3.04 3.13 9.32
C GLY A 267 -2.19 3.98 10.24
N GLY A 268 -2.82 4.92 10.95
CA GLY A 268 -2.46 5.38 12.26
C GLY A 268 -1.07 5.98 12.47
N GLY A 269 -1.05 7.22 12.78
CA GLY A 269 0.00 7.92 13.45
C GLY A 269 -0.51 9.27 13.90
N GLY A 270 -1.21 9.32 15.02
CA GLY A 270 -1.39 10.52 15.79
C GLY A 270 -0.01 11.02 16.19
N GLY A 271 0.33 12.22 15.83
CA GLY A 271 1.46 13.01 16.25
C GLY A 271 0.95 14.44 16.32
N GLU A 272 0.53 14.85 17.54
CA GLU A 272 0.32 16.22 17.91
C GLU A 272 1.61 16.98 17.73
N GLY A 273 1.52 18.12 17.07
CA GLY A 273 2.61 19.08 16.92
C GLY A 273 2.08 20.33 16.26
N GLY A 274 1.66 21.29 17.09
CA GLY A 274 1.10 22.57 16.72
C GLY A 274 1.96 23.38 15.75
N GLY A 275 1.29 24.19 14.96
CA GLY A 275 1.87 25.16 14.07
C GLY A 275 0.74 25.92 13.40
N ALA A 276 0.16 26.88 14.11
CA ALA A 276 -0.71 27.90 13.56
C ALA A 276 0.03 28.64 12.44
N GLY A 277 -0.48 28.55 11.23
CA GLY A 277 -0.10 29.34 10.09
C GLY A 277 -1.33 29.66 9.28
N SER A 278 -2.06 30.70 9.75
CA SER A 278 -3.09 31.41 9.04
C SER A 278 -2.52 32.06 7.80
N CYS A 279 -3.04 31.73 6.62
CA CYS A 279 -2.94 32.47 5.37
C CYS A 279 -4.27 32.30 4.68
N GLY A 280 -5.20 33.22 4.79
CA GLY A 280 -5.40 34.35 4.01
C GLY A 280 -6.16 34.00 2.74
N ALA A 281 -7.55 34.03 2.82
CA ALA A 281 -8.43 34.04 1.68
C ALA A 281 -8.09 35.25 0.80
N GLY A 282 -7.62 35.01 -0.43
CA GLY A 282 -7.49 35.93 -1.52
C GLY A 282 -8.49 35.64 -2.59
N SER A 283 -9.70 36.13 -2.47
CA SER A 283 -10.67 36.32 -3.51
C SER A 283 -10.12 37.26 -4.55
N CYS A 284 -9.95 36.86 -5.81
CA CYS A 284 -9.84 37.74 -6.96
C CYS A 284 -10.92 37.35 -7.97
N GLY A 285 -12.01 38.10 -7.85
CA GLY A 285 -13.02 38.22 -8.89
C GLY A 285 -12.60 39.22 -9.93
N GLY A 286 -13.23 39.18 -11.06
CA GLY A 286 -13.38 40.22 -12.05
C GLY A 286 -12.41 40.05 -13.20
N GLY A 287 -12.95 40.02 -14.36
CA GLY A 287 -13.55 40.92 -15.18
C GLY A 287 -13.34 40.58 -16.63
N GLY A 288 -14.41 40.53 -17.35
CA GLY A 288 -14.47 40.33 -18.79
C GLY A 288 -13.82 41.45 -19.58
N GLY A 289 -13.53 41.13 -20.82
CA GLY A 289 -13.07 42.06 -21.81
C GLY A 289 -13.05 41.40 -23.17
N GLY A 290 -14.19 41.45 -23.87
CA GLY A 290 -14.25 41.17 -25.29
C GLY A 290 -13.78 42.38 -26.10
N CYS A 291 -13.13 42.09 -27.22
CA CYS A 291 -12.95 42.90 -28.38
C CYS A 291 -12.60 41.91 -29.48
N GLY A 292 -13.30 41.77 -30.57
CA GLY A 292 -13.89 42.75 -31.48
C GLY A 292 -12.99 42.94 -32.67
N GLY A 293 -13.24 42.29 -33.75
CA GLY A 293 -13.34 42.72 -35.12
C GLY A 293 -12.05 43.17 -35.83
N GLY A 294 -11.92 42.71 -37.07
CA GLY A 294 -11.12 43.40 -38.03
C GLY A 294 -10.59 42.49 -39.11
N GLY A 295 -11.38 42.26 -40.16
CA GLY A 295 -10.89 41.77 -41.47
C GLY A 295 -10.25 42.87 -42.25
N CYS A 296 -9.46 42.52 -43.20
CA CYS A 296 -9.06 43.10 -44.50
C CYS A 296 -8.09 42.10 -45.09
N GLY A 297 -8.26 41.54 -46.28
CA GLY A 297 -8.54 42.21 -47.53
C GLY A 297 -7.24 42.48 -48.30
N GLY A 298 -6.91 41.65 -49.21
CA GLY A 298 -5.82 41.78 -50.11
C GLY A 298 -5.47 40.45 -50.78
#